data_b9dd7bbe135baba00cb1cf1b79e215d8
#
_entry.id   b9dd7bbe135baba00cb1cf1b79e215d8
#
_cell.length_a   1.000
_cell.length_b   1.000
_cell.length_c   1.000
_cell.angle_alpha   90.00
_cell.angle_beta   90.00
_cell.angle_gamma   90.00
#
_symmetry.space_group_name_H-M   'P 1'
#
loop_
_entity.id
_entity.type
_entity.pdbx_description
1 polymer ?
#
loop_
_entity_poly.entity_id
_entity_poly.type
_entity_poly.pdbx_seq_one_letter_code
_entity_poly.pdbx_strand_id
1 'polypeptide(L)' 'MATTFKLGDRVRWDSEAGHVTGRIVAIHTQDFDYKGHRHHASPDDPQYEIKSDRTDHVAAHRGRVLTRIAGEDDA' A
#
# COMPACT_ATOMS: atom_id res chain seq x y z
N MET A 1 0.45 8.23 -15.63
CA MET A 1 1.69 7.81 -14.97
C MET A 1 1.37 7.02 -13.72
N ALA A 2 2.15 6.00 -13.47
CA ALA A 2 1.94 5.22 -12.27
C ALA A 2 2.37 6.02 -11.05
N THR A 3 1.59 5.91 -9.97
CA THR A 3 1.96 6.49 -8.69
C THR A 3 2.91 5.52 -8.02
N THR A 4 4.05 6.01 -7.56
CA THR A 4 5.03 5.15 -6.91
C THR A 4 5.23 5.60 -5.46
N PHE A 5 5.46 4.61 -4.61
CA PHE A 5 5.71 4.80 -3.19
C PHE A 5 6.98 4.07 -2.80
N LYS A 6 7.50 4.40 -1.64
CA LYS A 6 8.71 3.77 -1.11
C LYS A 6 8.40 3.04 0.18
N LEU A 7 9.25 2.10 0.53
CA LEU A 7 9.15 1.44 1.83
C LEU A 7 9.15 2.50 2.93
N GLY A 8 8.23 2.34 3.87
CA GLY A 8 8.10 3.26 4.99
C GLY A 8 7.20 4.46 4.73
N ASP A 9 6.78 4.69 3.49
CA ASP A 9 5.87 5.79 3.20
C ASP A 9 4.55 5.57 3.92
N ARG A 10 3.98 6.65 4.45
CA ARG A 10 2.65 6.59 5.02
C ARG A 10 1.63 6.90 3.95
N VAL A 11 0.59 6.09 3.93
CA VAL A 11 -0.46 6.20 2.91
C VAL A 11 -1.82 6.02 3.56
N ARG A 12 -2.83 6.47 2.85
CA ARG A 12 -4.22 6.31 3.22
C ARG A 12 -4.97 5.66 2.08
N TRP A 13 -5.92 4.83 2.43
CA TRP A 13 -6.86 4.29 1.46
C TRP A 13 -8.22 4.16 2.12
N ASP A 14 -9.24 3.98 1.29
CA ASP A 14 -10.60 3.85 1.77
C ASP A 14 -10.99 2.38 1.80
N SER A 15 -11.61 1.97 2.88
CA SER A 15 -12.14 0.62 3.03
C SER A 15 -13.61 0.73 3.39
N GLU A 16 -14.25 -0.42 3.51
CA GLU A 16 -15.65 -0.44 3.94
C GLU A 16 -15.84 0.19 5.30
N ALA A 17 -14.80 0.17 6.12
CA ALA A 17 -14.87 0.75 7.46
C ALA A 17 -14.47 2.22 7.49
N GLY A 18 -14.21 2.82 6.33
CA GLY A 18 -13.81 4.22 6.23
C GLY A 18 -12.35 4.36 5.86
N HIS A 19 -11.76 5.49 6.25
CA HIS A 19 -10.37 5.77 5.90
C HIS A 19 -9.44 4.95 6.79
N VAL A 20 -8.43 4.36 6.16
CA VAL A 20 -7.41 3.58 6.85
C VAL A 20 -6.05 4.15 6.47
N THR A 21 -5.17 4.25 7.44
CA THR A 21 -3.81 4.71 7.21
C THR A 21 -2.83 3.61 7.59
N GLY A 22 -1.67 3.62 6.98
CA GLY A 22 -0.63 2.65 7.28
C GLY A 22 0.67 3.00 6.59
N ARG A 23 1.63 2.09 6.71
CA ARG A 23 2.95 2.27 6.11
C ARG A 23 3.24 1.15 5.12
N ILE A 24 3.92 1.49 4.06
CA ILE A 24 4.35 0.54 3.04
C ILE A 24 5.43 -0.36 3.65
N VAL A 25 5.18 -1.66 3.64
CA VAL A 25 6.12 -2.63 4.18
C VAL A 25 6.71 -3.55 3.11
N ALA A 26 6.12 -3.57 1.93
CA ALA A 26 6.67 -4.34 0.81
C ALA A 26 6.17 -3.76 -0.49
N ILE A 27 6.96 -3.92 -1.54
CA ILE A 27 6.63 -3.44 -2.88
C ILE A 27 6.81 -4.60 -3.84
N HIS A 28 5.77 -4.88 -4.63
CA HIS A 28 5.79 -5.96 -5.60
C HIS A 28 5.67 -5.39 -7.00
N THR A 29 6.62 -5.74 -7.84
CA THR A 29 6.62 -5.32 -9.25
C THR A 29 6.46 -6.51 -10.18
N GLN A 30 6.18 -7.69 -9.62
CA GLN A 30 5.90 -8.91 -10.37
C GLN A 30 4.74 -9.60 -9.69
N ASP A 31 4.11 -10.53 -10.39
CA ASP A 31 3.04 -11.31 -9.81
C ASP A 31 3.52 -11.99 -8.52
N PHE A 32 2.66 -12.06 -7.55
CA PHE A 32 3.01 -12.66 -6.26
C PHE A 32 1.79 -13.31 -5.64
N ASP A 33 2.04 -14.24 -4.73
CA ASP A 33 0.98 -14.90 -3.98
C ASP A 33 0.83 -14.21 -2.64
N TYR A 34 -0.41 -13.91 -2.28
CA TYR A 34 -0.70 -13.23 -1.03
C TYR A 34 -1.97 -13.83 -0.44
N LYS A 35 -1.85 -14.41 0.74
CA LYS A 35 -2.97 -15.02 1.45
C LYS A 35 -3.73 -16.03 0.59
N GLY A 36 -3.00 -16.83 -0.17
CA GLY A 36 -3.59 -17.86 -0.98
C GLY A 36 -4.11 -17.42 -2.34
N HIS A 37 -3.94 -16.15 -2.67
CA HIS A 37 -4.39 -15.61 -3.95
C HIS A 37 -3.23 -15.08 -4.75
N ARG A 38 -3.33 -15.26 -6.07
CA ARG A 38 -2.33 -14.69 -6.98
C ARG A 38 -2.70 -13.23 -7.27
N HIS A 39 -1.79 -12.34 -7.00
CA HIS A 39 -1.94 -10.92 -7.31
C HIS A 39 -1.04 -10.56 -8.48
N HIS A 40 -1.56 -9.73 -9.38
CA HIS A 40 -0.80 -9.30 -10.55
C HIS A 40 -0.18 -7.95 -10.28
N ALA A 41 1.10 -7.83 -10.59
CA ALA A 41 1.81 -6.58 -10.46
C ALA A 41 2.86 -6.48 -11.57
N SER A 42 3.27 -5.28 -11.87
CA SER A 42 4.31 -5.03 -12.85
C SER A 42 5.07 -3.78 -12.43
N PRO A 43 6.23 -3.51 -13.04
CA PRO A 43 6.95 -2.27 -12.75
C PRO A 43 6.13 -1.01 -13.03
N ASP A 44 5.22 -1.09 -14.01
CA ASP A 44 4.37 0.05 -14.35
C ASP A 44 3.14 0.15 -13.45
N ASP A 45 2.80 -0.92 -12.77
CA ASP A 45 1.61 -0.96 -11.91
C ASP A 45 1.92 -1.84 -10.70
N PRO A 46 2.77 -1.37 -9.79
CA PRO A 46 3.16 -2.15 -8.63
C PRO A 46 2.00 -2.33 -7.65
N GLN A 47 2.07 -3.38 -6.86
CA GLN A 47 1.22 -3.52 -5.69
C GLN A 47 2.06 -3.34 -4.44
N TYR A 48 1.43 -2.79 -3.43
CA TYR A 48 2.09 -2.47 -2.17
C TYR A 48 1.42 -3.20 -1.04
N GLU A 49 2.22 -3.76 -0.14
CA GLU A 49 1.70 -4.27 1.12
C GLU A 49 1.81 -3.16 2.14
N ILE A 50 0.72 -2.89 2.83
CA ILE A 50 0.63 -1.80 3.77
C ILE A 50 0.20 -2.35 5.12
N LYS A 51 0.95 -2.04 6.16
CA LYS A 51 0.58 -2.42 7.51
C LYS A 51 -0.24 -1.27 8.11
N SER A 52 -1.43 -1.62 8.61
CA SER A 52 -2.31 -0.63 9.22
C SER A 52 -1.68 -0.03 10.46
N ASP A 53 -1.93 1.26 10.70
CA ASP A 53 -1.43 1.93 11.90
C ASP A 53 -2.12 1.48 13.16
N ARG A 54 -3.36 0.99 13.04
CA ARG A 54 -4.17 0.67 14.22
C ARG A 54 -4.17 -0.80 14.58
N THR A 55 -3.80 -1.65 13.63
CA THR A 55 -3.84 -3.09 13.84
C THR A 55 -2.60 -3.67 13.21
N ASP A 56 -2.43 -4.98 13.39
CA ASP A 56 -1.33 -5.70 12.75
C ASP A 56 -1.72 -6.20 11.36
N HIS A 57 -2.87 -5.78 10.86
CA HIS A 57 -3.32 -6.23 9.55
C HIS A 57 -2.47 -5.63 8.46
N VAL A 58 -2.18 -6.46 7.46
CA VAL A 58 -1.47 -6.03 6.25
C VAL A 58 -2.43 -6.22 5.09
N ALA A 59 -2.49 -5.23 4.22
CA ALA A 59 -3.32 -5.28 3.02
C ALA A 59 -2.44 -5.06 1.80
N ALA A 60 -2.87 -5.59 0.66
CA ALA A 60 -2.17 -5.39 -0.61
C ALA A 60 -3.07 -4.57 -1.53
N HIS A 61 -2.55 -3.45 -2.01
CA HIS A 61 -3.29 -2.53 -2.88
C HIS A 61 -2.40 -1.99 -3.98
N ARG A 62 -3.02 -1.64 -5.10
CA ARG A 62 -2.31 -0.93 -6.17
C ARG A 62 -2.12 0.52 -5.78
N GLY A 63 -1.09 1.14 -6.34
CA GLY A 63 -0.76 2.52 -5.99
C GLY A 63 -1.90 3.49 -6.23
N ARG A 64 -2.71 3.25 -7.26
CA ARG A 64 -3.78 4.21 -7.61
C ARG A 64 -4.86 4.33 -6.56
N VAL A 65 -4.99 3.37 -5.64
CA VAL A 65 -5.97 3.48 -4.57
C VAL A 65 -5.38 4.05 -3.29
N LEU A 66 -4.10 4.37 -3.31
CA LEU A 66 -3.39 4.89 -2.15
C LEU A 66 -3.14 6.38 -2.32
N THR A 67 -3.24 7.12 -1.23
CA THR A 67 -2.89 8.53 -1.19
C THR A 67 -1.77 8.71 -0.18
N ARG A 68 -0.70 9.36 -0.60
CA ARG A 68 0.41 9.62 0.32
C ARG A 68 -0.03 10.64 1.36
N ILE A 69 0.28 10.34 2.61
CA ILE A 69 0.09 11.29 3.69
C ILE A 69 1.41 11.99 3.89
N ALA A 70 1.47 13.25 3.49
CA ALA A 70 2.71 14.01 3.54
C ALA A 70 2.73 14.86 4.80
N GLY A 71 3.89 15.08 5.33
CA GLY A 71 4.11 16.13 6.28
C GLY A 71 3.98 15.75 7.74
N GLU A 72 3.28 14.72 8.08
CA GLU A 72 3.10 14.44 9.50
C GLU A 72 4.37 13.90 10.13
N ASP A 73 5.16 13.21 9.37
CA ASP A 73 6.43 12.70 9.88
C ASP A 73 7.52 13.77 9.82
N ASP A 74 7.20 14.90 9.26
CA ASP A 74 8.11 16.03 9.21
C ASP A 74 8.11 16.80 10.48
N ALA A 75 7.20 16.49 11.34
CA ALA A 75 7.08 17.24 12.57
C ALA A 75 8.34 17.13 13.40
#